data_cb0618db8961100687ca87aa8dd18dbf
#
_entry.id   cb0618db8961100687ca87aa8dd18dbf
#
_cell.length_a   1.000
_cell.length_b   1.000
_cell.length_c   1.000
_cell.angle_alpha   90.00
_cell.angle_beta   90.00
_cell.angle_gamma   90.00
#
_symmetry.space_group_name_H-M   'P 1'
#
loop_
_entity.id
_entity.type
_entity.pdbx_description
1 polymer ?
#
loop_
_entity_poly.entity_id
_entity_poly.type
_entity_poly.pdbx_seq_one_letter_code
_entity_poly.pdbx_strand_id
1 'polypeptide(L)'
;AGYSDSAFRSVCIENGACFTYTEMVSAEALVRKNIKTETLMARAFNEKAYAVQIFGGECDSMKEATHIVLEKTNCECIDINCGCPVAKIVKSGAGSVLTKEPELLYKIAKTVVEAAGGAPKDGGVPVTVKIRSGWDKKSITWKEAAQAALDAGVSAITIHPRTRAQGYEGLSDWGIMKELVEFIDGKIPVFGSGDLFKPEDAKRMLEQTGVD
;
A
#
# COMPACT_ATOMS: atom_id res chain seq x y z
N ALA A 1 3.73 10.45 4.03
CA ALA A 1 3.29 10.32 5.42
C ALA A 1 3.46 11.64 6.16
N GLY A 2 2.66 11.83 7.21
CA GLY A 2 2.62 13.08 7.97
C GLY A 2 1.52 14.05 7.54
N TYR A 3 0.62 13.64 6.65
CA TYR A 3 -0.45 14.49 6.10
C TYR A 3 -1.84 13.84 6.13
N SER A 4 -1.91 12.50 6.10
CA SER A 4 -3.18 11.76 5.91
C SER A 4 -3.88 11.43 7.23
N ASP A 5 -3.89 12.36 8.18
CA ASP A 5 -4.71 12.21 9.38
C ASP A 5 -6.22 12.25 9.04
N SER A 6 -7.07 11.95 10.00
CA SER A 6 -8.52 11.90 9.78
C SER A 6 -9.10 13.26 9.35
N ALA A 7 -8.52 14.38 9.80
CA ALA A 7 -8.96 15.71 9.41
C ALA A 7 -8.66 16.01 7.93
N PHE A 8 -7.45 15.71 7.48
CA PHE A 8 -7.08 15.85 6.06
C PHE A 8 -7.92 14.94 5.16
N ARG A 9 -8.13 13.68 5.56
CA ARG A 9 -8.96 12.75 4.80
C ARG A 9 -10.41 13.21 4.73
N SER A 10 -10.94 13.80 5.81
CA SER A 10 -12.28 14.43 5.81
C SER A 10 -12.41 15.50 4.73
N VAL A 11 -11.42 16.38 4.61
CA VAL A 11 -11.39 17.42 3.56
C VAL A 11 -11.31 16.78 2.16
N CYS A 12 -10.54 15.70 1.99
CA CYS A 12 -10.50 14.99 0.71
C CYS A 12 -11.87 14.42 0.32
N ILE A 13 -12.61 13.83 1.27
CA ILE A 13 -13.97 13.30 1.05
C ILE A 13 -14.94 14.45 0.68
N GLU A 14 -14.89 15.59 1.34
CA GLU A 14 -15.69 16.76 0.99
C GLU A 14 -15.42 17.26 -0.43
N ASN A 15 -14.22 17.05 -0.94
CA ASN A 15 -13.81 17.40 -2.29
C ASN A 15 -13.93 16.24 -3.31
N GLY A 16 -14.68 15.19 -2.98
CA GLY A 16 -15.06 14.14 -3.92
C GLY A 16 -14.21 12.87 -3.90
N ALA A 17 -13.28 12.72 -2.95
CA ALA A 17 -12.61 11.44 -2.77
C ALA A 17 -13.62 10.38 -2.29
N CYS A 18 -13.68 9.24 -2.97
CA CYS A 18 -14.59 8.13 -2.59
C CYS A 18 -13.92 7.10 -1.68
N PHE A 19 -12.58 7.10 -1.62
CA PHE A 19 -11.78 6.18 -0.82
C PHE A 19 -10.48 6.84 -0.37
N THR A 20 -10.05 6.57 0.86
CA THR A 20 -8.84 7.18 1.44
C THR A 20 -7.98 6.14 2.15
N TYR A 21 -6.72 6.50 2.42
CA TYR A 21 -5.78 5.66 3.16
C TYR A 21 -5.29 6.41 4.41
N THR A 22 -5.14 5.69 5.52
CA THR A 22 -4.56 6.26 6.74
C THR A 22 -3.07 6.58 6.57
N GLU A 23 -2.48 7.26 7.56
CA GLU A 23 -1.04 7.26 7.74
C GLU A 23 -0.52 5.83 7.92
N MET A 24 0.79 5.65 7.70
CA MET A 24 1.44 4.35 7.89
C MET A 24 1.45 3.95 9.36
N VAL A 25 0.80 2.85 9.67
CA VAL A 25 0.66 2.29 11.02
C VAL A 25 1.70 1.20 11.23
N SER A 26 2.54 1.35 12.24
CA SER A 26 3.56 0.35 12.57
C SER A 26 2.93 -0.89 13.21
N ALA A 27 3.10 -2.06 12.60
CA ALA A 27 2.65 -3.35 13.13
C ALA A 27 3.27 -3.60 14.52
N GLU A 28 4.58 -3.45 14.66
CA GLU A 28 5.30 -3.58 15.93
C GLU A 28 4.76 -2.64 17.02
N ALA A 29 4.42 -1.40 16.68
CA ALA A 29 3.89 -0.45 17.65
C ALA A 29 2.45 -0.80 18.07
N LEU A 30 1.62 -1.33 17.16
CA LEU A 30 0.28 -1.83 17.49
C LEU A 30 0.35 -3.01 18.46
N VAL A 31 1.17 -4.00 18.16
CA VAL A 31 1.39 -5.17 19.03
C VAL A 31 1.83 -4.77 20.43
N ARG A 32 2.65 -3.71 20.54
CA ARG A 32 3.07 -3.13 21.82
C ARG A 32 2.04 -2.18 22.45
N LYS A 33 0.81 -2.12 21.92
CA LYS A 33 -0.31 -1.31 22.43
C LYS A 33 0.02 0.19 22.53
N ASN A 34 0.71 0.73 21.52
CA ASN A 34 1.05 2.15 21.48
C ASN A 34 -0.18 2.99 21.10
N ILE A 35 -0.74 3.71 22.04
CA ILE A 35 -1.95 4.52 21.89
C ILE A 35 -1.83 5.54 20.75
N LYS A 36 -0.66 6.20 20.59
CA LYS A 36 -0.45 7.16 19.49
C LYS A 36 -0.52 6.50 18.12
N THR A 37 -0.11 5.24 18.03
CA THR A 37 -0.21 4.47 16.78
C THR A 37 -1.65 4.06 16.51
N GLU A 38 -2.41 3.71 17.53
CA GLU A 38 -3.82 3.37 17.40
C GLU A 38 -4.66 4.56 16.89
N THR A 39 -4.37 5.79 17.31
CA THR A 39 -5.10 6.97 16.84
C THR A 39 -4.96 7.22 15.33
N LEU A 40 -3.89 6.71 14.69
CA LEU A 40 -3.70 6.83 13.25
C LEU A 40 -4.74 6.03 12.44
N MET A 41 -5.37 5.02 13.05
CA MET A 41 -6.37 4.18 12.40
C MET A 41 -7.78 4.78 12.42
N ALA A 42 -7.97 5.90 13.12
CA ALA A 42 -9.30 6.49 13.32
C ALA A 42 -9.93 6.88 11.98
N ARG A 43 -11.20 6.46 11.76
CA ARG A 43 -12.03 6.87 10.64
C ARG A 43 -12.39 8.36 10.78
N ALA A 44 -12.36 9.13 9.70
CA ALA A 44 -12.96 10.46 9.68
C ALA A 44 -14.50 10.36 9.68
N PHE A 45 -15.17 11.38 10.22
CA PHE A 45 -16.62 11.33 10.46
C PHE A 45 -17.45 11.16 9.18
N ASN A 46 -16.93 11.59 8.04
CA ASN A 46 -17.58 11.55 6.73
C ASN A 46 -17.02 10.47 5.78
N GLU A 47 -16.07 9.64 6.24
CA GLU A 47 -15.52 8.54 5.45
C GLU A 47 -16.50 7.38 5.37
N LYS A 48 -16.99 7.07 4.16
CA LYS A 48 -17.82 5.88 3.90
C LYS A 48 -16.98 4.62 3.75
N ALA A 49 -15.79 4.77 3.15
CA ALA A 49 -14.83 3.68 2.95
C ALA A 49 -13.40 4.19 3.08
N TYR A 50 -12.53 3.43 3.74
CA TYR A 50 -11.12 3.74 3.87
C TYR A 50 -10.27 2.48 4.10
N ALA A 51 -8.98 2.59 3.83
CA ALA A 51 -7.99 1.57 4.16
C ALA A 51 -7.15 1.98 5.36
N VAL A 52 -6.82 1.02 6.21
CA VAL A 52 -5.73 1.16 7.18
C VAL A 52 -4.45 0.65 6.55
N GLN A 53 -3.46 1.54 6.37
CA GLN A 53 -2.16 1.14 5.84
C GLN A 53 -1.21 0.74 6.97
N ILE A 54 -0.76 -0.52 6.96
CA ILE A 54 0.19 -1.07 7.94
C ILE A 54 1.57 -1.28 7.31
N PHE A 55 2.62 -1.28 8.14
CA PHE A 55 3.96 -1.67 7.72
C PHE A 55 4.67 -2.50 8.80
N GLY A 56 5.44 -3.48 8.36
CA GLY A 56 6.26 -4.37 9.17
C GLY A 56 7.11 -5.27 8.30
N GLY A 57 8.14 -5.87 8.85
CA GLY A 57 9.04 -6.79 8.17
C GLY A 57 8.96 -8.23 8.71
N GLU A 58 8.11 -8.47 9.72
CA GLU A 58 7.96 -9.76 10.39
C GLU A 58 6.53 -10.29 10.28
N CYS A 59 6.36 -11.55 9.90
CA CYS A 59 5.05 -12.15 9.69
C CYS A 59 4.18 -12.14 10.95
N ASP A 60 4.75 -12.46 12.11
CA ASP A 60 3.99 -12.56 13.37
C ASP A 60 3.43 -11.20 13.78
N SER A 61 4.23 -10.14 13.73
CA SER A 61 3.77 -8.79 14.05
C SER A 61 2.74 -8.28 13.04
N MET A 62 2.88 -8.59 11.76
CA MET A 62 1.92 -8.22 10.73
C MET A 62 0.60 -8.96 10.88
N LYS A 63 0.62 -10.24 11.23
CA LYS A 63 -0.57 -11.03 11.57
C LYS A 63 -1.34 -10.43 12.74
N GLU A 64 -0.65 -10.21 13.85
CA GLU A 64 -1.27 -9.67 15.08
C GLU A 64 -1.78 -8.24 14.84
N ALA A 65 -1.03 -7.40 14.14
CA ALA A 65 -1.48 -6.06 13.77
C ALA A 65 -2.74 -6.10 12.89
N THR A 66 -2.85 -7.07 11.98
CA THR A 66 -4.06 -7.26 11.16
C THR A 66 -5.27 -7.56 12.04
N HIS A 67 -5.15 -8.47 13.01
CA HIS A 67 -6.23 -8.77 13.94
C HIS A 67 -6.62 -7.53 14.78
N ILE A 68 -5.63 -6.78 15.29
CA ILE A 68 -5.87 -5.54 16.04
C ILE A 68 -6.61 -4.49 15.19
N VAL A 69 -6.22 -4.33 13.91
CA VAL A 69 -6.90 -3.42 12.99
C VAL A 69 -8.36 -3.83 12.82
N LEU A 70 -8.63 -5.10 12.55
CA LEU A 70 -9.99 -5.61 12.33
C LEU A 70 -10.86 -5.55 13.60
N GLU A 71 -10.27 -5.76 14.77
CA GLU A 71 -10.96 -5.66 16.04
C GLU A 71 -11.33 -4.20 16.39
N LYS A 72 -10.39 -3.27 16.15
CA LYS A 72 -10.53 -1.88 16.58
C LYS A 72 -11.15 -0.96 15.54
N THR A 73 -11.23 -1.41 14.30
CA THR A 73 -11.77 -0.62 13.19
C THR A 73 -12.76 -1.44 12.37
N ASN A 74 -13.56 -0.74 11.60
CA ASN A 74 -14.40 -1.32 10.55
C ASN A 74 -13.93 -0.86 9.17
N CYS A 75 -12.61 -0.85 8.95
CA CYS A 75 -12.03 -0.46 7.66
C CYS A 75 -12.44 -1.44 6.56
N GLU A 76 -12.64 -0.93 5.36
CA GLU A 76 -13.02 -1.74 4.19
C GLU A 76 -11.83 -2.39 3.49
N CYS A 77 -10.60 -2.01 3.89
CA CYS A 77 -9.39 -2.55 3.27
C CYS A 77 -8.19 -2.42 4.24
N ILE A 78 -7.28 -3.36 4.15
CA ILE A 78 -5.95 -3.26 4.77
C ILE A 78 -4.93 -3.10 3.64
N ASP A 79 -4.10 -2.07 3.71
CA ASP A 79 -3.02 -1.84 2.74
C ASP A 79 -1.65 -2.10 3.36
N ILE A 80 -0.76 -2.77 2.63
CA ILE A 80 0.60 -3.06 3.09
C ILE A 80 1.56 -2.08 2.42
N ASN A 81 2.27 -1.30 3.23
CA ASN A 81 3.31 -0.42 2.71
C ASN A 81 4.56 -1.20 2.33
N CYS A 82 4.81 -1.33 1.02
CA CYS A 82 6.00 -1.95 0.46
C CYS A 82 6.92 -0.93 -0.25
N GLY A 83 6.71 0.38 -0.03
CA GLY A 83 7.41 1.41 -0.80
C GLY A 83 8.13 2.49 0.01
N CYS A 84 7.96 2.57 1.33
CA CYS A 84 8.57 3.63 2.15
C CYS A 84 10.11 3.55 2.10
N PRO A 85 10.81 4.63 1.68
CA PRO A 85 12.26 4.63 1.54
C PRO A 85 13.01 5.06 2.82
N VAL A 86 12.28 5.44 3.88
CA VAL A 86 12.87 6.03 5.11
C VAL A 86 13.79 5.03 5.80
N ALA A 87 15.00 5.45 6.12
CA ALA A 87 16.05 4.59 6.65
C ALA A 87 15.64 3.80 7.91
N LYS A 88 14.87 4.40 8.82
CA LYS A 88 14.36 3.73 10.03
C LYS A 88 13.45 2.54 9.68
N ILE A 89 12.57 2.68 8.68
CA ILE A 89 11.64 1.64 8.22
C ILE A 89 12.40 0.56 7.46
N VAL A 90 13.30 0.96 6.58
CA VAL A 90 14.16 0.04 5.82
C VAL A 90 15.02 -0.84 6.75
N LYS A 91 15.58 -0.25 7.82
CA LYS A 91 16.37 -1.00 8.82
C LYS A 91 15.56 -2.04 9.60
N SER A 92 14.23 -1.89 9.69
CA SER A 92 13.35 -2.89 10.29
C SER A 92 12.85 -3.96 9.32
N GLY A 93 13.42 -4.06 8.12
CA GLY A 93 13.00 -5.04 7.11
C GLY A 93 11.68 -4.72 6.41
N ALA A 94 11.14 -3.50 6.59
CA ALA A 94 9.83 -3.10 6.09
C ALA A 94 9.91 -2.06 4.95
N GLY A 95 8.77 -1.64 4.45
CA GLY A 95 8.67 -0.63 3.41
C GLY A 95 9.30 -1.11 2.09
N SER A 96 10.20 -0.32 1.51
CA SER A 96 10.81 -0.64 0.21
C SER A 96 11.71 -1.89 0.21
N VAL A 97 12.03 -2.46 1.37
CA VAL A 97 12.69 -3.78 1.46
C VAL A 97 11.79 -4.85 0.87
N LEU A 98 10.48 -4.79 1.12
CA LEU A 98 9.54 -5.77 0.60
C LEU A 98 9.48 -5.76 -0.94
N THR A 99 9.55 -4.59 -1.59
CA THR A 99 9.68 -4.55 -3.07
C THR A 99 11.01 -5.13 -3.55
N LYS A 100 12.09 -4.95 -2.80
CA LYS A 100 13.42 -5.49 -3.13
C LYS A 100 13.49 -7.01 -2.96
N GLU A 101 12.75 -7.55 -2.00
CA GLU A 101 12.77 -8.97 -1.58
C GLU A 101 11.39 -9.62 -1.79
N PRO A 102 11.05 -10.03 -3.04
CA PRO A 102 9.72 -10.55 -3.38
C PRO A 102 9.28 -11.76 -2.57
N GLU A 103 10.21 -12.64 -2.18
CA GLU A 103 9.89 -13.79 -1.31
C GLU A 103 9.39 -13.36 0.08
N LEU A 104 10.00 -12.30 0.63
CA LEU A 104 9.54 -11.72 1.91
C LEU A 104 8.19 -11.03 1.72
N LEU A 105 8.02 -10.28 0.62
CA LEU A 105 6.74 -9.67 0.28
C LEU A 105 5.63 -10.72 0.20
N TYR A 106 5.87 -11.83 -0.51
CA TYR A 106 4.92 -12.94 -0.58
C TYR A 106 4.51 -13.43 0.81
N LYS A 107 5.48 -13.75 1.67
CA LYS A 107 5.21 -14.25 3.03
C LYS A 107 4.38 -13.27 3.86
N ILE A 108 4.78 -12.00 3.86
CA ILE A 108 4.07 -10.92 4.59
C ILE A 108 2.65 -10.74 4.03
N ALA A 109 2.50 -10.58 2.72
CA ALA A 109 1.19 -10.36 2.10
C ALA A 109 0.27 -11.57 2.31
N LYS A 110 0.78 -12.80 2.14
CA LYS A 110 0.05 -14.03 2.40
C LYS A 110 -0.45 -14.12 3.84
N THR A 111 0.43 -13.80 4.79
CA THR A 111 0.09 -13.78 6.23
C THR A 111 -1.03 -12.77 6.52
N VAL A 112 -0.96 -11.56 5.94
CA VAL A 112 -1.99 -10.53 6.13
C VAL A 112 -3.31 -10.93 5.48
N VAL A 113 -3.28 -11.49 4.26
CA VAL A 113 -4.49 -11.99 3.56
C VAL A 113 -5.18 -13.08 4.39
N GLU A 114 -4.43 -14.05 4.91
CA GLU A 114 -4.97 -15.11 5.76
C GLU A 114 -5.55 -14.57 7.07
N ALA A 115 -4.84 -13.64 7.73
CA ALA A 115 -5.31 -12.98 8.95
C ALA A 115 -6.53 -12.08 8.72
N ALA A 116 -6.70 -11.54 7.50
CA ALA A 116 -7.86 -10.75 7.11
C ALA A 116 -9.10 -11.60 6.74
N GLY A 117 -9.02 -12.93 6.90
CA GLY A 117 -10.12 -13.86 6.62
C GLY A 117 -10.09 -14.47 5.22
N GLY A 118 -8.97 -14.35 4.51
CA GLY A 118 -8.79 -14.85 3.14
C GLY A 118 -9.17 -13.83 2.07
N ALA A 119 -9.43 -14.32 0.86
CA ALA A 119 -9.84 -13.45 -0.25
C ALA A 119 -11.26 -12.88 -0.03
N PRO A 120 -11.60 -11.71 -0.62
CA PRO A 120 -12.93 -11.11 -0.47
C PRO A 120 -14.08 -12.02 -0.88
N LYS A 121 -13.89 -12.85 -1.90
CA LYS A 121 -14.88 -13.87 -2.33
C LYS A 121 -15.20 -14.90 -1.25
N ASP A 122 -14.30 -15.08 -0.29
CA ASP A 122 -14.42 -16.02 0.82
C ASP A 122 -14.89 -15.30 2.11
N GLY A 123 -15.22 -14.00 2.03
CA GLY A 123 -15.71 -13.16 3.12
C GLY A 123 -14.61 -12.39 3.85
N GLY A 124 -13.37 -12.46 3.42
CA GLY A 124 -12.25 -11.70 3.99
C GLY A 124 -12.28 -10.22 3.62
N VAL A 125 -11.61 -9.41 4.44
CA VAL A 125 -11.38 -7.99 4.15
C VAL A 125 -10.33 -7.87 3.05
N PRO A 126 -10.56 -7.07 1.99
CA PRO A 126 -9.57 -6.86 0.93
C PRO A 126 -8.20 -6.42 1.47
N VAL A 127 -7.14 -7.04 0.95
CA VAL A 127 -5.76 -6.64 1.25
C VAL A 127 -5.12 -6.11 -0.02
N THR A 128 -4.49 -4.94 0.06
CA THR A 128 -3.76 -4.33 -1.05
C THR A 128 -2.30 -4.11 -0.70
N VAL A 129 -1.47 -3.86 -1.70
CA VAL A 129 -0.06 -3.51 -1.48
C VAL A 129 0.30 -2.24 -2.24
N LYS A 130 1.18 -1.41 -1.65
CA LYS A 130 1.75 -0.25 -2.33
C LYS A 130 3.26 -0.42 -2.48
N ILE A 131 3.74 -0.58 -3.72
CA ILE A 131 5.12 -0.88 -4.10
C ILE A 131 5.83 0.32 -4.75
N ARG A 132 7.15 0.20 -4.92
CA ARG A 132 7.99 1.03 -5.81
C ARG A 132 8.48 0.22 -7.01
N SER A 133 9.20 0.87 -7.94
CA SER A 133 9.78 0.17 -9.10
C SER A 133 10.97 -0.73 -8.73
N GLY A 134 11.58 -0.54 -7.58
CA GLY A 134 12.73 -1.32 -7.13
C GLY A 134 13.58 -0.58 -6.11
N TRP A 135 14.78 -1.10 -5.84
CA TRP A 135 15.71 -0.53 -4.86
C TRP A 135 16.52 0.64 -5.43
N ASP A 136 17.15 0.42 -6.57
CA ASP A 136 17.93 1.40 -7.33
C ASP A 136 17.90 1.06 -8.83
N LYS A 137 18.61 1.83 -9.65
CA LYS A 137 18.65 1.64 -11.11
C LYS A 137 19.18 0.26 -11.57
N LYS A 138 19.91 -0.45 -10.71
CA LYS A 138 20.46 -1.78 -11.00
C LYS A 138 19.58 -2.90 -10.45
N SER A 139 18.62 -2.56 -9.63
CA SER A 139 17.72 -3.49 -8.94
C SER A 139 16.28 -3.01 -9.09
N ILE A 140 15.73 -3.21 -10.29
CA ILE A 140 14.33 -2.96 -10.65
C ILE A 140 13.58 -4.27 -10.47
N THR A 141 12.70 -4.35 -9.47
CA THR A 141 12.08 -5.59 -8.99
C THR A 141 10.56 -5.51 -8.91
N TRP A 142 9.95 -4.50 -9.54
CA TRP A 142 8.50 -4.32 -9.49
C TRP A 142 7.72 -5.54 -10.02
N LYS A 143 8.27 -6.21 -11.04
CA LYS A 143 7.59 -7.34 -11.69
C LYS A 143 7.54 -8.56 -10.78
N GLU A 144 8.66 -8.91 -10.17
CA GLU A 144 8.76 -9.99 -9.19
C GLU A 144 7.93 -9.67 -7.93
N ALA A 145 7.93 -8.41 -7.48
CA ALA A 145 7.11 -7.96 -6.36
C ALA A 145 5.61 -8.05 -6.68
N ALA A 146 5.20 -7.67 -7.91
CA ALA A 146 3.82 -7.78 -8.35
C ALA A 146 3.36 -9.25 -8.46
N GLN A 147 4.21 -10.13 -8.98
CA GLN A 147 3.93 -11.58 -9.02
C GLN A 147 3.76 -12.14 -7.60
N ALA A 148 4.68 -11.81 -6.69
CA ALA A 148 4.61 -12.23 -5.30
C ALA A 148 3.32 -11.76 -4.61
N ALA A 149 2.89 -10.53 -4.89
CA ALA A 149 1.63 -9.98 -4.38
C ALA A 149 0.40 -10.73 -4.93
N LEU A 150 0.37 -10.99 -6.25
CA LEU A 150 -0.68 -11.81 -6.89
C LEU A 150 -0.78 -13.20 -6.26
N ASP A 151 0.35 -13.89 -6.13
CA ASP A 151 0.41 -15.25 -5.59
C ASP A 151 0.00 -15.30 -4.11
N ALA A 152 0.22 -14.20 -3.37
CA ALA A 152 -0.25 -14.04 -2.00
C ALA A 152 -1.77 -13.81 -1.89
N GLY A 153 -2.45 -13.45 -2.99
CA GLY A 153 -3.89 -13.23 -3.05
C GLY A 153 -4.34 -11.80 -2.69
N VAL A 154 -3.48 -10.79 -2.94
CA VAL A 154 -3.91 -9.40 -2.75
C VAL A 154 -5.00 -9.00 -3.74
N SER A 155 -5.80 -8.01 -3.36
CA SER A 155 -6.96 -7.55 -4.12
C SER A 155 -6.64 -6.38 -5.07
N ALA A 156 -5.54 -5.69 -4.88
CA ALA A 156 -5.05 -4.64 -5.78
C ALA A 156 -3.58 -4.31 -5.52
N ILE A 157 -2.93 -3.70 -6.51
CA ILE A 157 -1.55 -3.19 -6.40
C ILE A 157 -1.54 -1.70 -6.73
N THR A 158 -0.95 -0.89 -5.85
CA THR A 158 -0.61 0.49 -6.15
C THR A 158 0.88 0.59 -6.43
N ILE A 159 1.27 1.27 -7.51
CA ILE A 159 2.69 1.50 -7.82
C ILE A 159 3.06 2.98 -7.80
N HIS A 160 4.18 3.30 -7.16
CA HIS A 160 4.92 4.54 -7.36
C HIS A 160 6.22 4.20 -8.10
N PRO A 161 6.31 4.44 -9.42
CA PRO A 161 7.42 3.93 -10.23
C PRO A 161 8.68 4.82 -10.16
N ARG A 162 9.10 5.13 -8.95
CA ARG A 162 10.45 5.56 -8.59
C ARG A 162 11.10 4.46 -7.78
N THR A 163 12.41 4.31 -7.90
CA THR A 163 13.17 3.41 -7.02
C THR A 163 13.25 3.97 -5.60
N ARG A 164 13.61 3.12 -4.65
CA ARG A 164 13.90 3.57 -3.27
C ARG A 164 15.00 4.62 -3.25
N ALA A 165 16.07 4.41 -4.04
CA ALA A 165 17.21 5.32 -4.09
C ALA A 165 16.86 6.70 -4.65
N GLN A 166 15.94 6.79 -5.60
CA GLN A 166 15.45 8.07 -6.12
C GLN A 166 14.70 8.89 -5.08
N GLY A 167 14.04 8.26 -4.09
CA GLY A 167 13.16 8.99 -3.19
C GLY A 167 12.06 9.75 -3.94
N TYR A 168 12.27 11.05 -4.16
CA TYR A 168 11.42 11.93 -4.97
C TYR A 168 12.18 12.65 -6.08
N GLU A 169 13.45 12.30 -6.31
CA GLU A 169 14.26 12.90 -7.36
C GLU A 169 13.87 12.41 -8.75
N GLY A 170 14.08 13.26 -9.74
CA GLY A 170 13.75 12.98 -11.13
C GLY A 170 12.24 12.82 -11.38
N LEU A 171 11.89 12.18 -12.47
CA LEU A 171 10.49 11.90 -12.84
C LEU A 171 10.09 10.48 -12.45
N SER A 172 8.81 10.32 -12.15
CA SER A 172 8.15 9.04 -12.00
C SER A 172 8.02 8.37 -13.38
N ASP A 173 8.48 7.15 -13.52
CA ASP A 173 8.49 6.45 -14.82
C ASP A 173 7.12 5.78 -15.09
N TRP A 174 6.22 6.54 -15.70
CA TRP A 174 4.89 6.04 -16.03
C TRP A 174 4.88 4.87 -17.05
N GLY A 175 5.99 4.66 -17.77
CA GLY A 175 6.17 3.47 -18.62
C GLY A 175 6.09 2.17 -17.81
N ILE A 176 6.68 2.17 -16.61
CA ILE A 176 6.60 1.02 -15.69
C ILE A 176 5.15 0.77 -15.20
N MET A 177 4.34 1.81 -15.04
CA MET A 177 2.91 1.61 -14.71
C MET A 177 2.19 0.86 -15.83
N LYS A 178 2.40 1.28 -17.07
CA LYS A 178 1.83 0.62 -18.25
C LYS A 178 2.26 -0.84 -18.34
N GLU A 179 3.56 -1.10 -18.18
CA GLU A 179 4.09 -2.47 -18.18
C GLU A 179 3.48 -3.31 -17.04
N LEU A 180 3.23 -2.72 -15.87
CA LEU A 180 2.57 -3.41 -14.76
C LEU A 180 1.11 -3.74 -15.08
N VAL A 181 0.37 -2.81 -15.68
CA VAL A 181 -1.02 -3.05 -16.13
C VAL A 181 -1.06 -4.20 -17.13
N GLU A 182 -0.19 -4.18 -18.14
CA GLU A 182 -0.05 -5.26 -19.12
C GLU A 182 0.33 -6.60 -18.47
N PHE A 183 1.22 -6.58 -17.47
CA PHE A 183 1.64 -7.79 -16.75
C PHE A 183 0.52 -8.37 -15.88
N ILE A 184 -0.26 -7.54 -15.21
CA ILE A 184 -1.39 -7.97 -14.37
C ILE A 184 -2.54 -8.52 -15.21
N ASP A 185 -2.72 -8.00 -16.43
CA ASP A 185 -3.68 -8.51 -17.43
C ASP A 185 -5.11 -8.64 -16.85
N GLY A 186 -5.57 -7.60 -16.16
CA GLY A 186 -6.93 -7.53 -15.60
C GLY A 186 -7.25 -8.48 -14.45
N LYS A 187 -6.26 -9.20 -13.89
CA LYS A 187 -6.50 -10.13 -12.76
C LYS A 187 -6.91 -9.42 -11.49
N ILE A 188 -6.33 -8.26 -11.23
CA ILE A 188 -6.66 -7.35 -10.11
C ILE A 188 -6.46 -5.90 -10.55
N PRO A 189 -7.11 -4.90 -9.91
CA PRO A 189 -6.88 -3.49 -10.19
C PRO A 189 -5.43 -3.07 -9.95
N VAL A 190 -4.96 -2.12 -10.78
CA VAL A 190 -3.66 -1.47 -10.67
C VAL A 190 -3.84 0.03 -10.53
N PHE A 191 -3.38 0.61 -9.42
CA PHE A 191 -3.43 2.05 -9.19
C PHE A 191 -2.06 2.68 -9.37
N GLY A 192 -2.05 3.89 -9.96
CA GLY A 192 -0.85 4.68 -10.19
C GLY A 192 -0.67 5.80 -9.17
N SER A 193 0.57 6.13 -8.83
CA SER A 193 0.92 7.32 -8.04
C SER A 193 2.28 7.88 -8.47
N GLY A 194 2.50 9.18 -8.19
CA GLY A 194 3.74 9.89 -8.51
C GLY A 194 3.56 10.89 -9.65
N ASP A 195 4.01 12.12 -9.37
CA ASP A 195 3.95 13.28 -10.27
C ASP A 195 2.54 13.68 -10.72
N LEU A 196 1.59 13.57 -9.79
CA LEU A 196 0.24 14.10 -9.92
C LEU A 196 0.16 15.44 -9.19
N PHE A 197 0.40 16.54 -9.90
CA PHE A 197 0.42 17.91 -9.34
C PHE A 197 -0.84 18.70 -9.70
N LYS A 198 -1.56 18.27 -10.73
CA LYS A 198 -2.78 18.90 -11.26
C LYS A 198 -3.81 17.81 -11.58
N PRO A 199 -5.10 18.13 -11.59
CA PRO A 199 -6.16 17.20 -11.98
C PRO A 199 -5.93 16.56 -13.36
N GLU A 200 -5.39 17.36 -14.31
CA GLU A 200 -5.07 16.91 -15.66
C GLU A 200 -4.00 15.82 -15.69
N ASP A 201 -3.11 15.79 -14.70
CA ASP A 201 -2.09 14.75 -14.58
C ASP A 201 -2.72 13.39 -14.27
N ALA A 202 -3.79 13.35 -13.45
CA ALA A 202 -4.52 12.12 -13.17
C ALA A 202 -5.19 11.58 -14.44
N LYS A 203 -5.91 12.45 -15.19
CA LYS A 203 -6.50 12.06 -16.47
C LYS A 203 -5.44 11.51 -17.44
N ARG A 204 -4.33 12.23 -17.57
CA ARG A 204 -3.22 11.83 -18.44
C ARG A 204 -2.58 10.50 -18.02
N MET A 205 -2.45 10.26 -16.71
CA MET A 205 -1.96 8.99 -16.20
C MET A 205 -2.88 7.83 -16.60
N LEU A 206 -4.19 7.95 -16.38
CA LEU A 206 -5.17 6.95 -16.80
C LEU A 206 -5.08 6.65 -18.29
N GLU A 207 -5.07 7.70 -19.15
CA GLU A 207 -5.03 7.56 -20.60
C GLU A 207 -3.71 6.95 -21.13
N GLN A 208 -2.57 7.25 -20.50
CA GLN A 208 -1.25 6.80 -20.97
C GLN A 208 -0.85 5.44 -20.43
N THR A 209 -1.32 5.06 -19.25
CA THR A 209 -0.84 3.86 -18.58
C THR A 209 -1.88 2.76 -18.45
N GLY A 210 -3.16 3.11 -18.53
CA GLY A 210 -4.26 2.17 -18.35
C GLY A 210 -4.48 1.73 -16.90
N VAL A 211 -3.93 2.45 -15.90
CA VAL A 211 -4.27 2.21 -14.48
C VAL A 211 -5.72 2.52 -14.20
N ASP A 212 -6.31 1.87 -13.17
CA ASP A 212 -7.71 1.97 -12.77
C ASP A 212 -8.04 3.23 -11.97
#